data_ef76a2e647e29280bf05faabb5595b4e
#
_entry.id   ef76a2e647e29280bf05faabb5595b4e
#
_cell.length_a   1.000
_cell.length_b   1.000
_cell.length_c   1.000
_cell.angle_alpha   90.00
_cell.angle_beta   90.00
_cell.angle_gamma   90.00
#
_symmetry.space_group_name_H-M   'P 1'
#
loop_
_entity.id
_entity.type
_entity.pdbx_description
1 polymer ?
#
loop_
_entity_poly.entity_id
_entity_poly.type
_entity_poly.pdbx_seq_one_letter_code
_entity_poly.pdbx_strand_id
1 'polypeptide(L)'
;MRSQLVVREATSSEYDLVANLTMSAYKPLFEGLGLPDDLGWYGAELRDVRGRASKAMIIVAEIDGRIVGSLAYHDDYSEETHEGNPENCAGFRVLATDPSYQGKGVGESLTQWCIDKARKDGRDALILNTTDYMEAAQRLYRRLGFKPYPEIGYHIGGSQPVEVLGFRLELRD
;
A
#
# COMPACT_ATOMS: atom_id res chain seq x y z
N MET A 1 19.95 6.10 -22.19
CA MET A 1 19.92 6.45 -20.75
C MET A 1 19.03 5.46 -20.03
N ARG A 2 19.45 5.04 -18.86
CA ARG A 2 18.58 4.23 -18.01
C ARG A 2 17.52 5.15 -17.40
N SER A 3 16.25 4.74 -17.47
CA SER A 3 15.15 5.41 -16.77
C SER A 3 15.46 5.40 -15.27
N GLN A 4 15.39 6.57 -14.64
CA GLN A 4 15.66 6.70 -13.22
C GLN A 4 14.34 6.62 -12.43
N LEU A 5 14.24 5.63 -11.54
CA LEU A 5 13.14 5.53 -10.60
C LEU A 5 13.51 6.28 -9.32
N VAL A 6 12.66 7.21 -8.91
CA VAL A 6 12.82 8.01 -7.70
C VAL A 6 11.59 7.82 -6.81
N VAL A 7 11.83 7.63 -5.51
CA VAL A 7 10.75 7.53 -4.51
C VAL A 7 10.84 8.73 -3.59
N ARG A 8 9.73 9.44 -3.41
CA ARG A 8 9.65 10.66 -2.62
C ARG A 8 8.25 10.89 -2.07
N GLU A 9 8.12 11.83 -1.15
CA GLU A 9 6.81 12.29 -0.70
C GLU A 9 6.12 13.11 -1.79
N ALA A 10 4.81 12.89 -1.96
CA ALA A 10 3.99 13.65 -2.88
C ALA A 10 3.74 15.06 -2.35
N THR A 11 3.62 16.02 -3.26
CA THR A 11 3.08 17.35 -2.92
C THR A 11 1.55 17.31 -2.98
N SER A 12 0.89 18.23 -2.28
CA SER A 12 -0.58 18.29 -2.28
C SER A 12 -1.19 18.54 -3.66
N SER A 13 -0.45 19.19 -4.56
CA SER A 13 -0.89 19.41 -5.94
C SER A 13 -0.91 18.12 -6.77
N GLU A 14 -0.30 17.04 -6.30
CA GLU A 14 -0.23 15.75 -6.99
C GLU A 14 -1.32 14.77 -6.52
N TYR A 15 -2.11 15.12 -5.52
CA TYR A 15 -3.09 14.19 -4.93
C TYR A 15 -4.17 13.71 -5.91
N ASP A 16 -4.59 14.54 -6.85
CA ASP A 16 -5.54 14.13 -7.87
C ASP A 16 -4.92 13.10 -8.83
N LEU A 17 -3.66 13.27 -9.19
CA LEU A 17 -2.90 12.28 -9.96
C LEU A 17 -2.79 10.96 -9.20
N VAL A 18 -2.49 11.01 -7.91
CA VAL A 18 -2.40 9.82 -7.06
C VAL A 18 -3.76 9.12 -6.97
N ALA A 19 -4.86 9.86 -6.84
CA ALA A 19 -6.21 9.30 -6.82
C ALA A 19 -6.51 8.54 -8.11
N ASN A 20 -6.24 9.14 -9.26
CA ASN A 20 -6.46 8.52 -10.56
C ASN A 20 -5.59 7.27 -10.77
N LEU A 21 -4.33 7.36 -10.40
CA LEU A 21 -3.40 6.22 -10.44
C LEU A 21 -3.92 5.06 -9.59
N THR A 22 -4.35 5.36 -8.38
CA THR A 22 -4.85 4.35 -7.43
C THR A 22 -6.08 3.64 -8.02
N MET A 23 -7.03 4.38 -8.56
CA MET A 23 -8.20 3.78 -9.21
C MET A 23 -7.81 2.91 -10.41
N SER A 24 -6.90 3.36 -11.24
CA SER A 24 -6.41 2.59 -12.40
C SER A 24 -5.74 1.28 -11.99
N ALA A 25 -5.04 1.28 -10.85
CA ALA A 25 -4.36 0.11 -10.34
C ALA A 25 -5.32 -0.90 -9.69
N TYR A 26 -6.31 -0.40 -8.94
CA TYR A 26 -7.21 -1.25 -8.17
C TYR A 26 -8.41 -1.76 -8.96
N LYS A 27 -8.92 -0.99 -9.91
CA LYS A 27 -10.10 -1.38 -10.69
C LYS A 27 -9.98 -2.76 -11.34
N PRO A 28 -8.87 -3.11 -12.01
CA PRO A 28 -8.71 -4.45 -12.59
C PRO A 28 -8.74 -5.58 -11.56
N LEU A 29 -8.29 -5.32 -10.33
CA LEU A 29 -8.28 -6.33 -9.27
C LEU A 29 -9.69 -6.72 -8.81
N PHE A 30 -10.66 -5.84 -9.02
CA PHE A 30 -12.04 -6.04 -8.60
C PHE A 30 -12.96 -6.43 -9.75
N GLU A 31 -12.44 -6.57 -10.97
CA GLU A 31 -13.21 -7.06 -12.12
C GLU A 31 -13.75 -8.46 -11.82
N GLY A 32 -15.01 -8.66 -12.11
CA GLY A 32 -15.67 -9.94 -11.86
C GLY A 32 -16.24 -10.13 -10.46
N LEU A 33 -16.01 -9.18 -9.54
CA LEU A 33 -16.56 -9.25 -8.18
C LEU A 33 -17.96 -8.64 -8.03
N GLY A 34 -18.59 -8.21 -9.15
CA GLY A 34 -19.94 -7.66 -9.12
C GLY A 34 -20.05 -6.29 -8.45
N LEU A 35 -18.93 -5.60 -8.26
CA LEU A 35 -18.92 -4.25 -7.71
C LEU A 35 -19.26 -3.21 -8.79
N PRO A 36 -19.78 -2.03 -8.40
CA PRO A 36 -19.96 -0.92 -9.34
C PRO A 36 -18.63 -0.54 -10.02
N ASP A 37 -18.72 0.07 -11.21
CA ASP A 37 -17.55 0.49 -11.99
C ASP A 37 -16.62 1.44 -11.23
N ASP A 38 -17.17 2.23 -10.31
CA ASP A 38 -16.42 3.15 -9.45
C ASP A 38 -15.99 2.50 -8.13
N LEU A 39 -16.19 1.18 -7.96
CA LEU A 39 -15.92 0.40 -6.75
C LEU A 39 -16.72 0.83 -5.51
N GLY A 40 -17.75 1.65 -5.68
CA GLY A 40 -18.64 2.08 -4.60
C GLY A 40 -17.93 2.79 -3.44
N TRP A 41 -18.26 2.42 -2.22
CA TRP A 41 -17.66 3.02 -1.03
C TRP A 41 -16.13 2.82 -0.96
N TYR A 42 -15.65 1.69 -1.42
CA TYR A 42 -14.22 1.41 -1.47
C TYR A 42 -13.50 2.31 -2.46
N GLY A 43 -14.09 2.54 -3.61
CA GLY A 43 -13.57 3.50 -4.59
C GLY A 43 -13.52 4.92 -4.04
N ALA A 44 -14.54 5.33 -3.26
CA ALA A 44 -14.53 6.62 -2.58
C ALA A 44 -13.34 6.73 -1.61
N GLU A 45 -13.06 5.68 -0.82
CA GLU A 45 -11.89 5.65 0.05
C GLU A 45 -10.58 5.70 -0.72
N LEU A 46 -10.46 4.95 -1.82
CA LEU A 46 -9.27 4.95 -2.65
C LEU A 46 -8.96 6.32 -3.25
N ARG A 47 -10.00 7.08 -3.61
CA ARG A 47 -9.85 8.44 -4.17
C ARG A 47 -9.57 9.50 -3.11
N ASP A 48 -9.84 9.23 -1.83
CA ASP A 48 -9.66 10.21 -0.76
C ASP A 48 -8.21 10.31 -0.30
N VAL A 49 -7.35 10.78 -1.19
CA VAL A 49 -5.93 10.96 -0.89
C VAL A 49 -5.70 12.02 0.19
N ARG A 50 -6.50 13.10 0.17
CA ARG A 50 -6.40 14.17 1.18
C ARG A 50 -6.74 13.66 2.58
N GLY A 51 -7.76 12.83 2.69
CA GLY A 51 -8.11 12.19 3.96
C GLY A 51 -6.98 11.33 4.48
N ARG A 52 -6.38 10.51 3.62
CA ARG A 52 -5.21 9.71 4.00
C ARG A 52 -4.01 10.56 4.38
N ALA A 53 -3.76 11.65 3.66
CA ALA A 53 -2.63 12.56 3.91
C ALA A 53 -2.72 13.26 5.27
N SER A 54 -3.90 13.34 5.88
CA SER A 54 -4.08 13.89 7.23
C SER A 54 -3.52 12.98 8.32
N LYS A 55 -3.31 11.70 8.01
CA LYS A 55 -2.84 10.67 8.97
C LYS A 55 -1.56 9.96 8.54
N ALA A 56 -1.19 10.06 7.27
CA ALA A 56 -0.10 9.30 6.67
C ALA A 56 0.69 10.17 5.70
N MET A 57 1.91 9.74 5.39
CA MET A 57 2.70 10.33 4.32
C MET A 57 2.31 9.67 3.00
N ILE A 58 1.94 10.46 2.01
CA ILE A 58 1.69 9.95 0.66
C ILE A 58 3.02 9.90 -0.08
N ILE A 59 3.45 8.69 -0.39
CA ILE A 59 4.73 8.43 -1.05
C ILE A 59 4.47 8.05 -2.49
N VAL A 60 5.23 8.61 -3.40
CA VAL A 60 5.11 8.33 -4.83
C VAL A 60 6.43 7.82 -5.40
N ALA A 61 6.32 6.98 -6.40
CA ALA A 61 7.42 6.59 -7.27
C ALA A 61 7.25 7.28 -8.61
N GLU A 62 8.34 7.87 -9.11
CA GLU A 62 8.32 8.47 -10.44
C GLU A 62 9.42 7.90 -11.32
N ILE A 63 9.13 7.76 -12.59
CA ILE A 63 10.08 7.37 -13.63
C ILE A 63 10.07 8.49 -14.66
N ASP A 64 11.24 9.08 -14.91
CA ASP A 64 11.42 10.16 -15.89
C ASP A 64 10.41 11.31 -15.71
N GLY A 65 10.17 11.69 -14.45
CA GLY A 65 9.26 12.78 -14.09
C GLY A 65 7.77 12.43 -14.08
N ARG A 66 7.40 11.19 -14.36
CA ARG A 66 6.02 10.71 -14.32
C ARG A 66 5.77 9.86 -13.07
N ILE A 67 4.73 10.19 -12.32
CA ILE A 67 4.29 9.38 -11.18
C ILE A 67 3.69 8.07 -11.69
N VAL A 68 4.27 6.95 -11.28
CA VAL A 68 3.90 5.60 -11.73
C VAL A 68 3.51 4.66 -10.59
N GLY A 69 3.60 5.11 -9.36
CA GLY A 69 3.20 4.33 -8.20
C GLY A 69 3.02 5.21 -6.97
N SER A 70 2.29 4.70 -5.98
CA SER A 70 2.06 5.41 -4.72
C SER A 70 1.70 4.45 -3.60
N LEU A 71 1.87 4.91 -2.36
CA LEU A 71 1.32 4.28 -1.16
C LEU A 71 1.13 5.35 -0.07
N ALA A 72 0.44 4.97 1.00
CA ALA A 72 0.30 5.79 2.21
C ALA A 72 1.12 5.13 3.33
N TYR A 73 2.14 5.82 3.82
CA TYR A 73 3.01 5.35 4.89
C TYR A 73 2.55 5.92 6.23
N HIS A 74 2.33 5.03 7.19
CA HIS A 74 1.94 5.36 8.56
C HIS A 74 3.15 5.14 9.48
N ASP A 75 3.66 6.21 10.06
CA ASP A 75 4.76 6.12 11.01
C ASP A 75 4.37 5.33 12.27
N ASP A 76 3.14 5.50 12.72
CA ASP A 76 2.54 4.69 13.77
C ASP A 76 1.29 4.00 13.22
N TYR A 77 1.38 2.69 13.00
CA TYR A 77 0.29 1.91 12.44
C TYR A 77 -0.71 1.43 13.48
N SER A 78 -0.44 1.65 14.77
CA SER A 78 -1.31 1.19 15.86
C SER A 78 -2.70 1.80 15.82
N GLU A 79 -2.82 3.02 15.31
CA GLU A 79 -4.11 3.73 15.22
C GLU A 79 -4.98 3.28 14.03
N GLU A 80 -4.39 2.59 13.04
CA GLU A 80 -5.07 2.26 11.79
C GLU A 80 -5.62 0.84 11.74
N THR A 81 -5.28 0.02 12.71
CA THR A 81 -5.68 -1.38 12.69
C THR A 81 -6.66 -1.69 13.81
N HIS A 82 -7.45 -2.71 13.58
CA HIS A 82 -8.36 -3.26 14.57
C HIS A 82 -7.57 -3.96 15.71
N GLU A 83 -8.25 -4.36 16.77
CA GLU A 83 -7.67 -4.94 17.98
C GLU A 83 -6.43 -5.83 17.76
N GLY A 84 -5.36 -5.59 18.51
CA GLY A 84 -4.18 -6.45 18.54
C GLY A 84 -2.95 -5.91 17.88
N ASN A 85 -2.89 -4.62 17.55
CA ASN A 85 -1.69 -4.05 16.97
C ASN A 85 -0.51 -4.09 17.90
N PRO A 86 0.61 -4.55 17.38
CA PRO A 86 1.85 -4.47 18.14
C PRO A 86 2.29 -3.00 18.26
N GLU A 87 2.81 -2.67 19.43
CA GLU A 87 3.39 -1.36 19.69
C GLU A 87 4.64 -1.14 18.83
N ASN A 88 4.94 0.13 18.56
CA ASN A 88 6.14 0.57 17.86
C ASN A 88 6.31 -0.01 16.45
N CYS A 89 5.22 -0.14 15.72
CA CYS A 89 5.25 -0.59 14.33
C CYS A 89 4.84 0.53 13.38
N ALA A 90 5.59 0.68 12.30
CA ALA A 90 5.17 1.44 11.14
C ALA A 90 4.38 0.52 10.20
N GLY A 91 3.71 1.10 9.23
CA GLY A 91 3.00 0.33 8.22
C GLY A 91 2.71 1.15 6.98
N PHE A 92 2.13 0.51 5.96
CA PHE A 92 1.67 1.24 4.78
C PHE A 92 0.40 0.59 4.24
N ARG A 93 -0.35 1.40 3.50
CA ARG A 93 -1.61 1.01 2.87
C ARG A 93 -1.69 1.54 1.45
N VAL A 94 -2.58 0.96 0.69
CA VAL A 94 -2.98 1.43 -0.64
C VAL A 94 -1.77 1.52 -1.58
N LEU A 95 -0.96 0.46 -1.61
CA LEU A 95 0.11 0.35 -2.61
C LEU A 95 -0.53 0.19 -3.99
N ALA A 96 -0.17 1.09 -4.91
CA ALA A 96 -0.66 1.12 -6.27
C ALA A 96 0.48 1.31 -7.25
N THR A 97 0.46 0.58 -8.36
CA THR A 97 1.38 0.73 -9.48
C THR A 97 0.57 0.92 -10.76
N ASP A 98 0.93 1.92 -11.56
CA ASP A 98 0.34 2.11 -12.88
C ASP A 98 0.42 0.78 -13.65
N PRO A 99 -0.70 0.24 -14.18
CA PRO A 99 -0.70 -1.02 -14.91
C PRO A 99 0.32 -1.11 -16.03
N SER A 100 0.64 0.03 -16.67
CA SER A 100 1.63 0.12 -17.74
C SER A 100 3.09 -0.01 -17.24
N TYR A 101 3.28 0.06 -15.93
CA TYR A 101 4.61 0.01 -15.30
C TYR A 101 4.80 -1.18 -14.38
N GLN A 102 3.91 -2.15 -14.41
CA GLN A 102 4.05 -3.40 -13.66
C GLN A 102 5.27 -4.18 -14.14
N GLY A 103 5.92 -4.90 -13.22
CA GLY A 103 7.12 -5.67 -13.53
C GLY A 103 8.39 -4.83 -13.68
N LYS A 104 8.35 -3.54 -13.36
CA LYS A 104 9.50 -2.63 -13.45
C LYS A 104 10.10 -2.24 -12.09
N GLY A 105 9.73 -2.96 -11.04
CA GLY A 105 10.28 -2.73 -9.69
C GLY A 105 9.67 -1.55 -8.93
N VAL A 106 8.55 -1.00 -9.38
CA VAL A 106 7.89 0.15 -8.74
C VAL A 106 7.40 -0.20 -7.33
N GLY A 107 6.64 -1.28 -7.19
CA GLY A 107 6.13 -1.73 -5.89
C GLY A 107 7.24 -2.12 -4.93
N GLU A 108 8.29 -2.76 -5.42
CA GLU A 108 9.47 -3.12 -4.63
C GLU A 108 10.20 -1.87 -4.12
N SER A 109 10.41 -0.87 -4.96
CA SER A 109 11.08 0.37 -4.58
C SER A 109 10.28 1.16 -3.55
N LEU A 110 8.96 1.22 -3.70
CA LEU A 110 8.06 1.86 -2.73
C LEU A 110 8.11 1.14 -1.38
N THR A 111 8.04 -0.19 -1.40
CA THR A 111 8.10 -1.00 -0.17
C THR A 111 9.46 -0.87 0.50
N GLN A 112 10.54 -0.87 -0.27
CA GLN A 112 11.90 -0.70 0.24
C GLN A 112 12.08 0.68 0.90
N TRP A 113 11.49 1.72 0.32
CA TRP A 113 11.48 3.05 0.95
C TRP A 113 10.84 3.01 2.35
N CYS A 114 9.72 2.29 2.49
CA CYS A 114 9.05 2.12 3.78
C CYS A 114 9.92 1.36 4.79
N ILE A 115 10.60 0.31 4.34
CA ILE A 115 11.52 -0.47 5.18
C ILE A 115 12.65 0.43 5.71
N ASP A 116 13.28 1.17 4.83
CA ASP A 116 14.40 2.06 5.17
C ASP A 116 13.95 3.18 6.11
N LYS A 117 12.79 3.78 5.85
CA LYS A 117 12.20 4.84 6.69
C LYS A 117 11.88 4.32 8.10
N ALA A 118 11.22 3.17 8.20
CA ALA A 118 10.87 2.57 9.48
C ALA A 118 12.10 2.20 10.30
N ARG A 119 13.13 1.67 9.67
CA ARG A 119 14.42 1.40 10.34
C ARG A 119 15.07 2.66 10.85
N LYS A 120 15.14 3.70 10.03
CA LYS A 120 15.70 5.00 10.41
C LYS A 120 14.98 5.61 11.60
N ASP A 121 13.67 5.44 11.67
CA ASP A 121 12.83 5.97 12.75
C ASP A 121 12.84 5.06 14.01
N GLY A 122 13.59 3.98 13.99
CA GLY A 122 13.72 3.08 15.14
C GLY A 122 12.49 2.22 15.41
N ARG A 123 11.69 1.93 14.40
CA ARG A 123 10.53 1.05 14.56
C ARG A 123 10.97 -0.41 14.68
N ASP A 124 10.22 -1.20 15.44
CA ASP A 124 10.52 -2.61 15.65
C ASP A 124 10.14 -3.46 14.44
N ALA A 125 9.08 -3.08 13.76
CA ALA A 125 8.58 -3.82 12.59
C ALA A 125 7.84 -2.90 11.62
N LEU A 126 7.71 -3.39 10.40
CA LEU A 126 6.83 -2.84 9.38
C LEU A 126 5.70 -3.85 9.13
N ILE A 127 4.46 -3.40 9.24
CA ILE A 127 3.29 -4.26 9.06
C ILE A 127 2.39 -3.72 7.94
N LEU A 128 1.62 -4.61 7.35
CA LEU A 128 0.68 -4.26 6.30
C LEU A 128 -0.47 -5.24 6.25
N ASN A 129 -1.56 -4.82 5.61
CA ASN A 129 -2.65 -5.69 5.22
C ASN A 129 -2.76 -5.76 3.70
N THR A 130 -3.12 -6.92 3.19
CA THR A 130 -3.47 -7.15 1.79
C THR A 130 -4.64 -8.13 1.74
N THR A 131 -5.14 -8.43 0.56
CA THR A 131 -6.25 -9.38 0.42
C THR A 131 -5.76 -10.71 -0.16
N ASP A 132 -6.55 -11.77 0.05
CA ASP A 132 -6.23 -13.12 -0.42
C ASP A 132 -6.14 -13.23 -1.95
N TYR A 133 -6.79 -12.33 -2.70
CA TYR A 133 -6.74 -12.30 -4.17
C TYR A 133 -5.63 -11.41 -4.74
N MET A 134 -4.94 -10.63 -3.94
CA MET A 134 -3.79 -9.82 -4.38
C MET A 134 -2.49 -10.64 -4.39
N GLU A 135 -2.44 -11.64 -5.25
CA GLU A 135 -1.34 -12.62 -5.26
C GLU A 135 0.02 -12.01 -5.59
N ALA A 136 0.06 -11.06 -6.53
CA ALA A 136 1.31 -10.39 -6.90
C ALA A 136 1.91 -9.60 -5.74
N ALA A 137 1.05 -8.91 -4.97
CA ALA A 137 1.48 -8.19 -3.76
C ALA A 137 2.02 -9.17 -2.71
N GLN A 138 1.32 -10.27 -2.48
CA GLN A 138 1.77 -11.29 -1.53
C GLN A 138 3.15 -11.86 -1.91
N ARG A 139 3.37 -12.15 -3.20
CA ARG A 139 4.68 -12.61 -3.68
C ARG A 139 5.78 -11.58 -3.44
N LEU A 140 5.50 -10.31 -3.69
CA LEU A 140 6.42 -9.21 -3.43
C LEU A 140 6.82 -9.16 -1.96
N TYR A 141 5.83 -9.20 -1.06
CA TYR A 141 6.09 -9.10 0.38
C TYR A 141 6.89 -10.29 0.89
N ARG A 142 6.55 -11.50 0.47
CA ARG A 142 7.32 -12.71 0.84
C ARG A 142 8.77 -12.64 0.34
N ARG A 143 8.98 -12.16 -0.88
CA ARG A 143 10.32 -11.99 -1.45
C ARG A 143 11.16 -10.99 -0.65
N LEU A 144 10.54 -9.96 -0.11
CA LEU A 144 11.21 -8.94 0.71
C LEU A 144 11.41 -9.38 2.18
N GLY A 145 10.96 -10.57 2.54
CA GLY A 145 11.16 -11.12 3.87
C GLY A 145 9.99 -10.95 4.84
N PHE A 146 8.88 -10.39 4.40
CA PHE A 146 7.67 -10.32 5.22
C PHE A 146 7.13 -11.73 5.45
N LYS A 147 6.61 -11.95 6.66
CA LYS A 147 5.98 -13.21 7.05
C LYS A 147 4.50 -12.98 7.32
N PRO A 148 3.65 -14.00 7.11
CA PRO A 148 2.25 -13.92 7.51
C PRO A 148 2.12 -13.55 8.99
N TYR A 149 1.21 -12.61 9.26
CA TYR A 149 0.93 -12.11 10.60
C TYR A 149 -0.58 -12.11 10.82
N PRO A 150 -1.17 -13.29 11.17
CA PRO A 150 -2.62 -13.44 11.27
C PRO A 150 -3.30 -12.54 12.31
N GLU A 151 -2.54 -12.08 13.30
CA GLU A 151 -3.04 -11.26 14.42
C GLU A 151 -3.69 -9.96 13.95
N ILE A 152 -3.30 -9.44 12.78
CA ILE A 152 -3.90 -8.24 12.20
C ILE A 152 -4.79 -8.54 10.99
N GLY A 153 -5.02 -9.81 10.70
CA GLY A 153 -5.94 -10.23 9.64
C GLY A 153 -7.39 -10.11 10.08
N TYR A 154 -8.28 -9.95 9.12
CA TYR A 154 -9.73 -9.91 9.37
C TYR A 154 -10.52 -10.30 8.12
N HIS A 155 -11.82 -10.50 8.29
CA HIS A 155 -12.72 -10.82 7.18
C HIS A 155 -13.65 -9.65 6.92
N ILE A 156 -13.86 -9.34 5.63
CA ILE A 156 -14.93 -8.45 5.20
C ILE A 156 -16.05 -9.35 4.72
N GLY A 157 -17.19 -9.32 5.42
CA GLY A 157 -18.37 -10.13 5.11
C GLY A 157 -19.19 -9.54 3.97
N GLY A 158 -20.13 -10.32 3.45
CA GLY A 158 -21.06 -9.90 2.40
C GLY A 158 -21.30 -11.00 1.38
N SER A 159 -21.92 -10.65 0.27
CA SER A 159 -22.19 -11.60 -0.85
C SER A 159 -20.88 -12.10 -1.50
N GLN A 160 -19.81 -11.34 -1.35
CA GLN A 160 -18.47 -11.74 -1.82
C GLN A 160 -17.48 -11.47 -0.66
N PRO A 161 -17.30 -12.47 0.22
CA PRO A 161 -16.42 -12.30 1.36
C PRO A 161 -14.97 -12.17 0.94
N VAL A 162 -14.24 -11.25 1.56
CA VAL A 162 -12.83 -11.00 1.32
C VAL A 162 -12.06 -11.27 2.61
N GLU A 163 -11.03 -12.08 2.52
CA GLU A 163 -10.09 -12.28 3.62
C GLU A 163 -8.95 -11.26 3.51
N VAL A 164 -8.77 -10.47 4.57
CA VAL A 164 -7.68 -9.53 4.67
C VAL A 164 -6.56 -10.16 5.47
N LEU A 165 -5.41 -10.30 4.83
CA LEU A 165 -4.23 -10.96 5.37
C LEU A 165 -3.30 -9.93 5.98
N GLY A 166 -2.66 -10.26 7.09
CA GLY A 166 -1.60 -9.47 7.68
C GLY A 166 -0.22 -10.00 7.33
N PHE A 167 0.73 -9.08 7.16
CA PHE A 167 2.15 -9.39 6.98
C PHE A 167 3.00 -8.50 7.89
N ARG A 168 4.13 -9.05 8.33
CA ARG A 168 5.05 -8.36 9.24
C ARG A 168 6.50 -8.62 8.83
N LEU A 169 7.30 -7.56 8.84
CA LEU A 169 8.75 -7.62 8.68
C LEU A 169 9.42 -7.11 9.95
N GLU A 170 10.21 -7.93 10.60
CA GLU A 170 11.04 -7.52 11.74
C GLU A 170 12.17 -6.61 11.26
N LEU A 171 12.35 -5.47 11.92
CA LEU A 171 13.37 -4.48 11.57
C LEU A 171 14.54 -4.45 12.53
N ARG A 172 14.40 -5.06 13.70
CA ARG A 172 15.46 -5.20 14.70
C ARG A 172 15.95 -6.64 14.75
N ASP A 173 17.23 -6.78 14.88
CA ASP A 173 17.87 -8.08 15.07
C ASP A 173 17.63 -8.64 16.47
#